data_874f4e1f0de58520fef8d96bdf44c6ea
#
_entry.id   874f4e1f0de58520fef8d96bdf44c6ea
#
_cell.length_a   1.000
_cell.length_b   1.000
_cell.length_c   1.000
_cell.angle_alpha   90.00
_cell.angle_beta   90.00
_cell.angle_gamma   90.00
#
_symmetry.space_group_name_H-M   'P 1'
#
loop_
_entity.id
_entity.type
_entity.pdbx_description
1 polymer ?
#
loop_
_entity_poly.entity_id
_entity_poly.type
_entity_poly.pdbx_seq_one_letter_code
_entity_poly.pdbx_strand_id
1 'polypeptide(L)'
;SPWSYLYVRVLPSVRTILEQCEGESGVSNFVLEAKTMLAYNLYLLTSLYDKVAYTDGYLNPENTTPGFDSGEQMQGIIIGLLEEIRSMNAEQLAADEQANTSVKADMIFGGDVEQWVKFANTLYLRVLLRDFDTNRSKIQSLLAENNLLDTQDAAFDNFSNEADKSNPLYESD
;
A
#
# COMPACT_ATOMS: atom_id res chain seq x y z
N SER A 1 -15.73 1.16 13.84
CA SER A 1 -15.54 -0.04 13.01
C SER A 1 -14.23 0.06 12.22
N PRO A 2 -13.63 -1.05 11.78
CA PRO A 2 -12.44 -1.03 10.92
C PRO A 2 -12.63 -0.15 9.67
N TRP A 3 -13.80 -0.14 9.10
CA TRP A 3 -14.19 0.76 8.01
C TRP A 3 -13.95 2.23 8.35
N SER A 4 -14.52 2.69 9.45
CA SER A 4 -14.39 4.10 9.86
C SER A 4 -12.94 4.49 10.02
N TYR A 5 -12.14 3.61 10.61
CA TYR A 5 -10.75 3.88 10.84
C TYR A 5 -9.96 3.97 9.54
N LEU A 6 -10.02 2.94 8.71
CA LEU A 6 -9.28 2.89 7.45
C LEU A 6 -9.71 4.02 6.50
N TYR A 7 -11.01 4.17 6.31
CA TYR A 7 -11.55 5.12 5.33
C TYR A 7 -11.48 6.57 5.79
N VAL A 8 -11.74 6.84 7.07
CA VAL A 8 -11.83 8.21 7.59
C VAL A 8 -10.48 8.75 8.07
N ARG A 9 -9.58 7.89 8.53
CA ARG A 9 -8.30 8.33 9.09
C ARG A 9 -7.10 7.98 8.22
N VAL A 10 -6.93 6.71 7.87
CA VAL A 10 -5.70 6.25 7.18
C VAL A 10 -5.66 6.73 5.74
N LEU A 11 -6.71 6.51 4.96
CA LEU A 11 -6.72 6.88 3.55
C LEU A 11 -6.57 8.38 3.29
N PRO A 12 -7.20 9.29 4.05
CA PRO A 12 -6.97 10.72 3.90
C PRO A 12 -5.53 11.14 4.22
N SER A 13 -4.91 10.52 5.22
CA SER A 13 -3.50 10.81 5.58
C SER A 13 -2.56 10.40 4.45
N VAL A 14 -2.76 9.23 3.86
CA VAL A 14 -2.00 8.75 2.70
C VAL A 14 -2.18 9.69 1.51
N ARG A 15 -3.41 10.11 1.23
CA ARG A 15 -3.69 11.08 0.15
C ARG A 15 -2.94 12.38 0.36
N THR A 16 -2.93 12.92 1.57
CA THR A 16 -2.21 14.16 1.90
C THR A 16 -0.72 14.03 1.61
N ILE A 17 -0.09 12.91 1.97
CA ILE A 17 1.33 12.64 1.69
C ILE A 17 1.57 12.61 0.19
N LEU A 18 0.74 11.89 -0.58
CA LEU A 18 0.87 11.80 -2.03
C LEU A 18 0.68 13.15 -2.72
N GLU A 19 -0.28 13.95 -2.28
CA GLU A 19 -0.50 15.33 -2.77
C GLU A 19 0.71 16.23 -2.49
N GLN A 20 1.30 16.16 -1.32
CA GLN A 20 2.50 16.91 -0.94
C GLN A 20 3.73 16.49 -1.75
N CYS A 21 3.82 15.23 -2.17
CA CYS A 21 4.92 14.71 -2.98
C CYS A 21 4.74 14.98 -4.48
N GLU A 22 3.53 15.35 -4.93
CA GLU A 22 3.24 15.54 -6.34
C GLU A 22 4.10 16.66 -6.95
N GLY A 23 4.83 16.32 -8.02
CA GLY A 23 5.71 17.25 -8.70
C GLY A 23 7.03 17.55 -7.98
N GLU A 24 7.24 17.01 -6.77
CA GLU A 24 8.47 17.19 -6.01
C GLU A 24 9.53 16.16 -6.40
N SER A 25 10.80 16.57 -6.34
CA SER A 25 11.96 15.68 -6.51
C SER A 25 12.53 15.26 -5.15
N GLY A 26 13.26 14.14 -5.12
CA GLY A 26 13.94 13.67 -3.91
C GLY A 26 13.02 13.04 -2.87
N VAL A 27 11.79 12.68 -3.24
CA VAL A 27 10.76 12.16 -2.34
C VAL A 27 10.22 10.78 -2.76
N SER A 28 10.90 10.10 -3.67
CA SER A 28 10.41 8.82 -4.22
C SER A 28 10.22 7.74 -3.14
N ASN A 29 11.06 7.72 -2.10
CA ASN A 29 10.93 6.82 -0.97
C ASN A 29 9.60 7.04 -0.22
N PHE A 30 9.18 8.28 0.00
CA PHE A 30 7.89 8.59 0.62
C PHE A 30 6.70 8.22 -0.28
N VAL A 31 6.84 8.42 -1.59
CA VAL A 31 5.83 7.99 -2.56
C VAL A 31 5.67 6.48 -2.57
N LEU A 32 6.77 5.72 -2.52
CA LEU A 32 6.76 4.27 -2.39
C LEU A 32 5.97 3.83 -1.15
N GLU A 33 6.31 4.37 0.00
CA GLU A 33 5.67 4.05 1.28
C GLU A 33 4.18 4.37 1.26
N ALA A 34 3.82 5.58 0.82
CA ALA A 34 2.44 6.04 0.77
C ALA A 34 1.58 5.23 -0.20
N LYS A 35 2.08 4.95 -1.40
CA LYS A 35 1.37 4.11 -2.39
C LYS A 35 1.21 2.67 -1.92
N THR A 36 2.22 2.13 -1.26
CA THR A 36 2.16 0.77 -0.69
C THR A 36 1.12 0.70 0.42
N MET A 37 1.07 1.69 1.31
CA MET A 37 0.06 1.78 2.34
C MET A 37 -1.34 1.98 1.77
N LEU A 38 -1.48 2.75 0.70
CA LEU A 38 -2.75 2.89 -0.02
C LEU A 38 -3.21 1.53 -0.56
N ALA A 39 -2.37 0.84 -1.29
CA ALA A 39 -2.69 -0.47 -1.86
C ALA A 39 -3.06 -1.49 -0.76
N TYR A 40 -2.31 -1.51 0.33
CA TYR A 40 -2.56 -2.41 1.46
C TYR A 40 -3.91 -2.12 2.14
N ASN A 41 -4.22 -0.86 2.41
CA ASN A 41 -5.49 -0.50 3.03
C ASN A 41 -6.69 -0.77 2.12
N LEU A 42 -6.55 -0.52 0.81
CA LEU A 42 -7.58 -0.90 -0.16
C LEU A 42 -7.76 -2.42 -0.22
N TYR A 43 -6.68 -3.18 -0.15
CA TYR A 43 -6.72 -4.64 -0.06
C TYR A 43 -7.49 -5.12 1.17
N LEU A 44 -7.24 -4.53 2.35
CA LEU A 44 -7.97 -4.85 3.57
C LEU A 44 -9.46 -4.50 3.46
N LEU A 45 -9.78 -3.32 2.94
CA LEU A 45 -11.16 -2.89 2.74
C LEU A 45 -11.93 -3.82 1.83
N THR A 46 -11.32 -4.22 0.70
CA THR A 46 -11.94 -5.16 -0.24
C THR A 46 -12.03 -6.59 0.28
N SER A 47 -11.23 -6.95 1.27
CA SER A 47 -11.32 -8.24 1.97
C SER A 47 -12.50 -8.28 2.95
N LEU A 48 -12.88 -7.13 3.50
CA LEU A 48 -13.94 -7.00 4.49
C LEU A 48 -15.29 -6.57 3.90
N TYR A 49 -15.26 -5.89 2.77
CA TYR A 49 -16.44 -5.25 2.17
C TYR A 49 -16.46 -5.47 0.66
N ASP A 50 -17.63 -5.81 0.13
CA ASP A 50 -17.81 -6.07 -1.32
C ASP A 50 -17.70 -4.83 -2.19
N LYS A 51 -17.86 -3.65 -1.61
CA LYS A 51 -17.88 -2.38 -2.33
C LYS A 51 -17.14 -1.30 -1.55
N VAL A 52 -16.35 -0.51 -2.26
CA VAL A 52 -15.56 0.59 -1.70
C VAL A 52 -15.77 1.85 -2.53
N ALA A 53 -16.03 2.98 -1.90
CA ALA A 53 -16.13 4.26 -2.57
C ALA A 53 -14.73 4.85 -2.80
N TYR A 54 -13.95 4.26 -3.71
CA TYR A 54 -12.61 4.71 -4.04
C TYR A 54 -12.62 5.77 -5.14
N THR A 55 -13.15 5.43 -6.31
CA THR A 55 -13.11 6.34 -7.48
C THR A 55 -13.92 7.61 -7.24
N ASP A 56 -15.16 7.48 -6.82
CA ASP A 56 -16.05 8.62 -6.59
C ASP A 56 -15.94 9.23 -5.19
N GLY A 57 -15.34 8.52 -4.25
CA GLY A 57 -15.20 8.99 -2.86
C GLY A 57 -13.77 9.41 -2.55
N TYR A 58 -12.87 8.47 -2.43
CA TYR A 58 -11.48 8.75 -2.02
C TYR A 58 -10.74 9.67 -3.00
N LEU A 59 -10.86 9.43 -4.32
CA LEU A 59 -10.23 10.27 -5.34
C LEU A 59 -10.97 11.59 -5.58
N ASN A 60 -12.23 11.68 -5.15
CA ASN A 60 -13.05 12.87 -5.27
C ASN A 60 -13.70 13.24 -3.93
N PRO A 61 -12.93 13.80 -2.99
CA PRO A 61 -13.38 14.04 -1.62
C PRO A 61 -14.51 15.08 -1.50
N GLU A 62 -14.73 15.88 -2.54
CA GLU A 62 -15.80 16.87 -2.60
C GLU A 62 -17.16 16.23 -2.94
N ASN A 63 -17.16 14.98 -3.41
CA ASN A 63 -18.40 14.27 -3.75
C ASN A 63 -19.11 13.79 -2.47
N THR A 64 -20.24 14.39 -2.16
CA THR A 64 -21.04 14.06 -0.97
C THR A 64 -21.91 12.81 -1.12
N THR A 65 -22.06 12.30 -2.34
CA THR A 65 -22.87 11.11 -2.66
C THR A 65 -22.09 10.15 -3.58
N PRO A 66 -20.94 9.63 -3.13
CA PRO A 66 -20.10 8.82 -3.99
C PRO A 66 -20.75 7.48 -4.36
N GLY A 67 -20.56 7.07 -5.61
CA GLY A 67 -20.80 5.71 -6.03
C GLY A 67 -19.77 4.75 -5.45
N PHE A 68 -20.04 3.44 -5.58
CA PHE A 68 -19.14 2.40 -5.09
C PHE A 68 -18.49 1.64 -6.25
N ASP A 69 -17.20 1.40 -6.11
CA ASP A 69 -16.48 0.46 -6.97
C ASP A 69 -16.78 -0.98 -6.53
N SER A 70 -16.97 -1.87 -7.49
CA SER A 70 -17.13 -3.31 -7.21
C SER A 70 -15.81 -3.95 -6.77
N GLY A 71 -15.87 -5.14 -6.18
CA GLY A 71 -14.68 -5.90 -5.82
C GLY A 71 -13.76 -6.16 -7.01
N GLU A 72 -14.31 -6.45 -8.19
CA GLU A 72 -13.54 -6.65 -9.42
C GLU A 72 -12.84 -5.36 -9.88
N GLN A 73 -13.55 -4.23 -9.85
CA GLN A 73 -12.96 -2.92 -10.16
C GLN A 73 -11.84 -2.58 -9.19
N MET A 74 -12.04 -2.80 -7.89
CA MET A 74 -11.04 -2.58 -6.87
C MET A 74 -9.82 -3.48 -7.04
N GLN A 75 -9.99 -4.74 -7.42
CA GLN A 75 -8.90 -5.64 -7.75
C GLN A 75 -8.00 -5.05 -8.84
N GLY A 76 -8.58 -4.56 -9.92
CA GLY A 76 -7.85 -3.90 -11.01
C GLY A 76 -7.12 -2.64 -10.55
N ILE A 77 -7.73 -1.82 -9.71
CA ILE A 77 -7.15 -0.61 -9.13
C ILE A 77 -5.93 -0.96 -8.26
N ILE A 78 -6.06 -1.94 -7.39
CA ILE A 78 -4.97 -2.37 -6.49
C ILE A 78 -3.80 -2.94 -7.30
N ILE A 79 -4.07 -3.77 -8.28
CA ILE A 79 -3.04 -4.31 -9.20
C ILE A 79 -2.32 -3.16 -9.91
N GLY A 80 -3.06 -2.18 -10.43
CA GLY A 80 -2.49 -1.00 -11.08
C GLY A 80 -1.56 -0.20 -10.18
N LEU A 81 -1.95 0.05 -8.93
CA LEU A 81 -1.10 0.71 -7.93
C LEU A 81 0.19 -0.07 -7.65
N LEU A 82 0.09 -1.38 -7.50
CA LEU A 82 1.25 -2.24 -7.22
C LEU A 82 2.18 -2.32 -8.44
N GLU A 83 1.65 -2.34 -9.64
CA GLU A 83 2.46 -2.28 -10.87
C GLU A 83 3.18 -0.93 -11.01
N GLU A 84 2.55 0.19 -10.65
CA GLU A 84 3.22 1.49 -10.56
C GLU A 84 4.39 1.48 -9.56
N ILE A 85 4.19 0.91 -8.38
CA ILE A 85 5.23 0.77 -7.36
C ILE A 85 6.40 -0.06 -7.90
N ARG A 86 6.12 -1.17 -8.55
CA ARG A 86 7.13 -2.06 -9.14
C ARG A 86 7.90 -1.40 -10.31
N SER A 87 7.35 -0.37 -10.93
CA SER A 87 8.01 0.40 -11.99
C SER A 87 8.94 1.50 -11.46
N MET A 88 8.95 1.78 -10.16
CA MET A 88 9.80 2.81 -9.57
C MET A 88 11.28 2.44 -9.69
N ASN A 89 12.12 3.45 -9.94
CA ASN A 89 13.55 3.25 -10.14
C ASN A 89 14.26 2.95 -8.82
N ALA A 90 14.90 1.79 -8.71
CA ALA A 90 15.55 1.32 -7.49
C ALA A 90 16.74 2.22 -7.07
N GLU A 91 17.51 2.75 -8.02
CA GLU A 91 18.65 3.64 -7.71
C GLU A 91 18.15 4.96 -7.16
N GLN A 92 17.07 5.51 -7.72
CA GLN A 92 16.47 6.75 -7.23
C GLN A 92 15.85 6.56 -5.84
N LEU A 93 15.18 5.44 -5.59
CA LEU A 93 14.64 5.10 -4.27
C LEU A 93 15.74 5.05 -3.21
N ALA A 94 16.86 4.38 -3.50
CA ALA A 94 18.00 4.28 -2.59
C ALA A 94 18.65 5.65 -2.34
N ALA A 95 18.78 6.48 -3.37
CA ALA A 95 19.34 7.83 -3.24
C ALA A 95 18.44 8.73 -2.38
N ASP A 96 17.13 8.70 -2.59
CA ASP A 96 16.17 9.49 -1.82
C ASP A 96 16.06 9.00 -0.38
N GLU A 97 16.10 7.68 -0.14
CA GLU A 97 16.20 7.11 1.20
C GLU A 97 17.42 7.67 1.95
N GLN A 98 18.58 7.62 1.32
CA GLN A 98 19.82 8.11 1.93
C GLN A 98 19.75 9.62 2.22
N ALA A 99 19.20 10.41 1.31
CA ALA A 99 19.04 11.84 1.47
C ALA A 99 18.05 12.21 2.59
N ASN A 100 17.05 11.36 2.84
CA ASN A 100 15.96 11.59 3.79
C ASN A 100 16.13 10.82 5.12
N THR A 101 17.32 10.32 5.45
CA THR A 101 17.55 9.52 6.67
C THR A 101 17.22 10.23 7.97
N SER A 102 17.22 11.57 7.99
CA SER A 102 16.85 12.36 9.17
C SER A 102 15.34 12.48 9.37
N VAL A 103 14.53 12.13 8.38
CA VAL A 103 13.07 12.21 8.44
C VAL A 103 12.53 10.87 8.94
N LYS A 104 12.16 10.83 10.22
CA LYS A 104 11.57 9.64 10.85
C LYS A 104 10.07 9.57 10.57
N ALA A 105 9.69 9.46 9.32
CA ALA A 105 8.28 9.34 8.93
C ALA A 105 7.84 7.88 8.78
N ASP A 106 8.78 6.95 8.58
CA ASP A 106 8.51 5.53 8.45
C ASP A 106 8.62 4.82 9.80
N MET A 107 7.49 4.34 10.28
CA MET A 107 7.38 3.62 11.55
C MET A 107 7.31 2.10 11.38
N ILE A 108 7.24 1.60 10.14
CA ILE A 108 7.11 0.16 9.86
C ILE A 108 8.47 -0.47 9.60
N PHE A 109 9.23 0.06 8.65
CA PHE A 109 10.53 -0.48 8.24
C PHE A 109 11.70 0.49 8.48
N GLY A 110 11.50 1.58 9.23
CA GLY A 110 12.54 2.56 9.56
C GLY A 110 13.12 3.29 8.34
N GLY A 111 12.35 3.42 7.27
CA GLY A 111 12.77 4.06 6.02
C GLY A 111 13.46 3.14 5.03
N ASP A 112 13.56 1.83 5.30
CA ASP A 112 14.20 0.85 4.43
C ASP A 112 13.39 0.56 3.17
N VAL A 113 13.77 1.17 2.04
CA VAL A 113 13.05 1.02 0.76
C VAL A 113 13.09 -0.40 0.22
N GLU A 114 14.14 -1.18 0.50
CA GLU A 114 14.18 -2.59 0.07
C GLU A 114 13.09 -3.41 0.76
N GLN A 115 12.86 -3.18 2.04
CA GLN A 115 11.79 -3.83 2.80
C GLN A 115 10.41 -3.40 2.30
N TRP A 116 10.24 -2.12 2.00
CA TRP A 116 8.99 -1.61 1.41
C TRP A 116 8.70 -2.23 0.04
N VAL A 117 9.69 -2.37 -0.81
CA VAL A 117 9.55 -3.05 -2.12
C VAL A 117 9.17 -4.51 -1.94
N LYS A 118 9.81 -5.23 -1.01
CA LYS A 118 9.44 -6.62 -0.68
C LYS A 118 8.02 -6.74 -0.16
N PHE A 119 7.60 -5.80 0.68
CA PHE A 119 6.22 -5.73 1.17
C PHE A 119 5.23 -5.54 0.03
N ALA A 120 5.48 -4.59 -0.87
CA ALA A 120 4.65 -4.35 -2.04
C ALA A 120 4.58 -5.58 -2.96
N ASN A 121 5.69 -6.25 -3.20
CA ASN A 121 5.74 -7.47 -4.00
C ASN A 121 4.96 -8.62 -3.34
N THR A 122 5.04 -8.76 -2.03
CA THR A 122 4.31 -9.77 -1.28
C THR A 122 2.80 -9.50 -1.32
N LEU A 123 2.40 -8.26 -1.18
CA LEU A 123 1.00 -7.84 -1.35
C LEU A 123 0.53 -8.12 -2.78
N TYR A 124 1.35 -7.81 -3.79
CA TYR A 124 1.04 -8.07 -5.19
C TYR A 124 0.81 -9.56 -5.43
N LEU A 125 1.65 -10.42 -4.89
CA LEU A 125 1.45 -11.88 -4.96
C LEU A 125 0.09 -12.29 -4.35
N ARG A 126 -0.26 -11.77 -3.18
CA ARG A 126 -1.55 -12.08 -2.53
C ARG A 126 -2.74 -11.65 -3.37
N VAL A 127 -2.66 -10.47 -3.96
CA VAL A 127 -3.73 -9.96 -4.84
C VAL A 127 -3.86 -10.80 -6.11
N LEU A 128 -2.74 -11.15 -6.75
CA LEU A 128 -2.73 -12.00 -7.95
C LEU A 128 -3.29 -13.39 -7.68
N LEU A 129 -3.02 -13.96 -6.50
CA LEU A 129 -3.50 -15.29 -6.12
C LEU A 129 -5.02 -15.36 -5.93
N ARG A 130 -5.71 -14.25 -5.79
CA ARG A 130 -7.19 -14.20 -5.75
C ARG A 130 -7.82 -14.69 -7.06
N ASP A 131 -7.11 -14.52 -8.17
CA ASP A 131 -7.49 -15.04 -9.48
C ASP A 131 -6.27 -15.71 -10.13
N PHE A 132 -5.92 -16.88 -9.62
CA PHE A 132 -4.71 -17.61 -9.98
C PHE A 132 -4.65 -17.92 -11.48
N ASP A 133 -5.75 -18.36 -12.08
CA ASP A 133 -5.77 -18.80 -13.48
C ASP A 133 -5.50 -17.63 -14.43
N THR A 134 -6.12 -16.49 -14.20
CA THR A 134 -5.90 -15.26 -14.97
C THR A 134 -4.48 -14.71 -14.81
N ASN A 135 -3.92 -14.82 -13.61
CA ASN A 135 -2.66 -14.18 -13.23
C ASN A 135 -1.45 -15.12 -13.22
N ARG A 136 -1.57 -16.32 -13.74
CA ARG A 136 -0.53 -17.36 -13.69
C ARG A 136 0.85 -16.87 -14.15
N SER A 137 0.94 -16.21 -15.30
CA SER A 137 2.20 -15.68 -15.84
C SER A 137 2.84 -14.62 -14.93
N LYS A 138 2.02 -13.70 -14.41
CA LYS A 138 2.49 -12.66 -13.48
C LYS A 138 2.99 -13.25 -12.18
N ILE A 139 2.30 -14.26 -11.65
CA ILE A 139 2.70 -15.00 -10.45
C ILE A 139 4.03 -15.70 -10.65
N GLN A 140 4.20 -16.41 -11.76
CA GLN A 140 5.45 -17.09 -12.09
C GLN A 140 6.62 -16.12 -12.18
N SER A 141 6.45 -14.99 -12.87
CA SER A 141 7.47 -13.94 -12.99
C SER A 141 7.84 -13.35 -11.65
N LEU A 142 6.85 -13.06 -10.82
CA LEU A 142 7.06 -12.47 -9.49
C LEU A 142 7.81 -13.44 -8.56
N LEU A 143 7.46 -14.70 -8.57
CA LEU A 143 8.16 -15.74 -7.78
C LEU A 143 9.60 -15.94 -8.26
N ALA A 144 9.86 -15.86 -9.58
CA ALA A 144 11.20 -15.97 -10.14
C ALA A 144 12.14 -14.83 -9.73
N GLU A 145 11.61 -13.64 -9.46
CA GLU A 145 12.39 -12.50 -8.96
C GLU A 145 12.94 -12.76 -7.55
N ASN A 146 12.30 -13.59 -6.76
CA ASN A 146 12.69 -13.92 -5.38
C ASN A 146 12.93 -12.68 -4.50
N ASN A 147 12.03 -11.70 -4.59
CA ASN A 147 12.12 -10.42 -3.86
C ASN A 147 10.84 -10.17 -3.05
N LEU A 148 10.53 -11.12 -2.18
CA LEU A 148 9.38 -11.10 -1.27
C LEU A 148 9.85 -10.96 0.18
N LEU A 149 8.94 -10.56 1.06
CA LEU A 149 9.20 -10.61 2.50
C LEU A 149 9.50 -12.05 2.93
N ASP A 150 10.47 -12.19 3.81
CA ASP A 150 10.75 -13.47 4.45
C ASP A 150 9.60 -13.83 5.41
N THR A 151 9.42 -15.13 5.68
CA THR A 151 8.40 -15.63 6.62
C THR A 151 8.62 -15.12 8.05
N GLN A 152 9.84 -14.71 8.39
CA GLN A 152 10.17 -14.09 9.67
C GLN A 152 9.90 -12.58 9.70
N ASP A 153 9.86 -11.93 8.54
CA ASP A 153 9.55 -10.51 8.39
C ASP A 153 8.06 -10.28 8.10
N ALA A 154 7.21 -11.26 8.39
CA ALA A 154 5.78 -11.22 8.08
C ALA A 154 5.09 -10.06 8.81
N ALA A 155 5.38 -8.84 8.35
CA ALA A 155 4.67 -7.62 8.73
C ALA A 155 3.15 -7.79 8.62
N PHE A 156 2.70 -8.67 7.74
CA PHE A 156 1.28 -9.04 7.62
C PHE A 156 0.74 -9.75 8.87
N ASP A 157 1.54 -10.54 9.57
CA ASP A 157 1.11 -11.23 10.80
C ASP A 157 1.17 -10.31 12.02
N ASN A 158 2.07 -9.32 12.02
CA ASN A 158 2.16 -8.34 13.10
C ASN A 158 0.95 -7.38 13.14
N PHE A 159 0.24 -7.23 12.03
CA PHE A 159 -0.98 -6.40 11.97
C PHE A 159 -2.26 -7.15 12.35
N SER A 160 -2.25 -8.49 12.39
CA SER A 160 -3.48 -9.27 12.52
C SER A 160 -3.68 -9.95 13.88
N ASN A 161 -2.65 -10.15 14.70
CA ASN A 161 -2.72 -11.10 15.80
C ASN A 161 -2.39 -10.56 17.19
N GLU A 162 -1.98 -9.34 17.38
CA GLU A 162 -1.73 -8.83 18.74
C GLU A 162 -2.54 -7.56 19.01
N ALA A 163 -3.54 -7.70 19.86
CA ALA A 163 -4.33 -6.58 20.38
C ALA A 163 -3.48 -5.54 21.14
N ASP A 164 -2.25 -5.88 21.50
CA ASP A 164 -1.30 -5.05 22.24
C ASP A 164 -0.15 -4.49 21.38
N LYS A 165 -0.10 -4.86 20.09
CA LYS A 165 0.80 -4.24 19.09
C LYS A 165 -0.04 -3.68 17.97
N SER A 166 -0.79 -2.65 18.29
CA SER A 166 -1.44 -1.84 17.30
C SER A 166 -0.38 -1.25 16.36
N ASN A 167 -0.68 -1.29 15.06
CA ASN A 167 0.01 -0.50 14.06
C ASN A 167 0.19 0.92 14.62
N PRO A 168 1.40 1.51 14.62
CA PRO A 168 1.61 2.88 15.12
C PRO A 168 0.69 3.92 14.49
N LEU A 169 0.13 3.63 13.32
CA LEU A 169 -0.97 4.41 12.73
C LEU A 169 -2.28 4.28 13.53
N TYR A 170 -2.36 3.35 14.50
CA TYR A 170 -3.53 3.12 15.35
C TYR A 170 -3.40 3.73 16.75
N GLU A 171 -2.23 4.22 17.15
CA GLU A 171 -1.97 4.76 18.49
C GLU A 171 -1.95 6.29 18.58
N SER A 172 -2.48 7.03 17.64
CA SER A 172 -2.69 8.47 17.84
C SER A 172 -4.09 8.70 18.41
N ASP A 173 -4.17 8.93 19.72
CA ASP A 173 -5.30 9.57 20.39
C ASP A 173 -5.65 10.94 19.76
#